data_7a5bae2339da7ff042ec246d36b913a2
#
_entry.id   7a5bae2339da7ff042ec246d36b913a2
#
_cell.length_a   1.000
_cell.length_b   1.000
_cell.length_c   1.000
_cell.angle_alpha   90.00
_cell.angle_beta   90.00
_cell.angle_gamma   90.00
#
_symmetry.space_group_name_H-M   'P 1'
#
loop_
_entity.id
_entity.type
_entity.pdbx_description
1 polymer ?
#
loop_
_entity_poly.entity_id
_entity_poly.type
_entity_poly.pdbx_seq_one_letter_code
_entity_poly.pdbx_strand_id
1 'polypeptide(L)'
;MRMRRKRGNDDDNPEHLDRWLISYADFITLMFTFFVALYALSSMDVVKMEQFSFSLRQVFKVIDDPIKLHKPKTDRSVTEDLKAVLKNEESIAVNNEPRGVVITFADNALFASGSADIRPEAMDVLGRIADKLREMPGRLYVEGHTDNVPISPGGRFRSNWELSAARASSVLHAFADKGLDPYRFTISGYGEYRPLAKNDTPEDRAKNRRVELVLMPPD
;
A
#
# COMPACT_ATOMS: atom_id res chain seq x y z
N MET A 1 -3.79 73.58 -55.28
CA MET A 1 -3.56 73.74 -53.82
C MET A 1 -4.07 72.50 -53.09
N ARG A 2 -3.19 71.54 -52.72
CA ARG A 2 -3.55 70.19 -52.16
C ARG A 2 -3.28 70.22 -50.68
N MET A 3 -4.32 70.25 -49.84
CA MET A 3 -4.21 70.22 -48.39
C MET A 3 -3.82 68.79 -47.94
N ARG A 4 -2.69 68.68 -47.28
CA ARG A 4 -2.12 67.50 -46.69
C ARG A 4 -2.76 67.31 -45.31
N ARG A 5 -3.67 66.32 -45.18
CA ARG A 5 -4.22 65.87 -43.85
C ARG A 5 -3.11 65.24 -43.02
N LYS A 6 -2.82 65.88 -41.91
CA LYS A 6 -1.96 65.36 -40.87
C LYS A 6 -2.67 64.13 -40.17
N ARG A 7 -2.15 62.96 -40.36
CA ARG A 7 -2.55 61.79 -39.57
C ARG A 7 -2.02 61.99 -38.15
N GLY A 8 -2.91 62.22 -37.21
CA GLY A 8 -2.56 62.21 -35.79
C GLY A 8 -2.14 60.77 -35.36
N ASN A 9 -1.07 60.69 -34.66
CA ASN A 9 -0.59 59.48 -33.98
C ASN A 9 -1.50 59.27 -32.76
N ASP A 10 -2.45 58.35 -32.87
CA ASP A 10 -3.36 57.96 -31.78
C ASP A 10 -2.76 56.85 -30.90
N ASP A 11 -1.44 56.59 -30.98
CA ASP A 11 -0.80 55.47 -30.29
C ASP A 11 -0.25 55.79 -28.88
N ASP A 12 -0.39 57.00 -28.38
CA ASP A 12 0.10 57.42 -27.04
C ASP A 12 -1.05 57.75 -26.08
N ASN A 13 -2.11 56.90 -26.02
CA ASN A 13 -3.12 57.06 -24.99
C ASN A 13 -2.72 56.21 -23.77
N PRO A 14 -2.33 56.81 -22.63
CA PRO A 14 -1.89 56.09 -21.41
C PRO A 14 -2.96 55.13 -20.88
N GLU A 15 -4.23 55.33 -21.18
CA GLU A 15 -5.33 54.47 -20.78
C GLU A 15 -5.28 53.03 -21.37
N HIS A 16 -4.60 52.85 -22.51
CA HIS A 16 -4.42 51.49 -23.09
C HIS A 16 -3.30 50.68 -22.44
N LEU A 17 -2.30 51.36 -21.87
CA LEU A 17 -1.18 50.73 -21.20
C LEU A 17 -1.56 50.17 -19.81
N ASP A 18 -2.56 50.75 -19.16
CA ASP A 18 -2.95 50.32 -17.80
C ASP A 18 -3.96 49.16 -17.80
N ARG A 19 -4.70 48.94 -18.88
CA ARG A 19 -5.72 47.87 -18.96
C ARG A 19 -5.11 46.45 -18.87
N TRP A 20 -3.97 46.24 -19.52
CA TRP A 20 -3.29 44.93 -19.41
C TRP A 20 -2.69 44.72 -18.02
N LEU A 21 -2.26 45.78 -17.33
CA LEU A 21 -1.72 45.73 -15.97
C LEU A 21 -2.78 45.28 -14.96
N ILE A 22 -4.02 45.76 -15.13
CA ILE A 22 -5.17 45.33 -14.31
C ILE A 22 -5.45 43.84 -14.51
N SER A 23 -5.49 43.36 -15.76
CA SER A 23 -5.67 41.91 -16.04
C SER A 23 -4.51 41.08 -15.55
N TYR A 24 -3.29 41.59 -15.61
CA TYR A 24 -2.11 40.92 -15.06
C TYR A 24 -2.15 40.84 -13.52
N ALA A 25 -2.54 41.93 -12.86
CA ALA A 25 -2.69 41.96 -11.41
C ALA A 25 -3.78 40.98 -10.95
N ASP A 26 -4.91 40.90 -11.64
CA ASP A 26 -5.98 39.95 -11.35
C ASP A 26 -5.49 38.49 -11.52
N PHE A 27 -4.79 38.20 -12.61
CA PHE A 27 -4.19 36.89 -12.84
C PHE A 27 -3.22 36.49 -11.73
N ILE A 28 -2.33 37.38 -11.28
CA ILE A 28 -1.37 37.11 -10.22
C ILE A 28 -2.09 36.90 -8.88
N THR A 29 -3.13 37.66 -8.57
CA THR A 29 -3.90 37.47 -7.33
C THR A 29 -4.66 36.16 -7.33
N LEU A 30 -5.25 35.75 -8.47
CA LEU A 30 -5.88 34.45 -8.63
C LEU A 30 -4.87 33.30 -8.50
N MET A 31 -3.70 33.41 -9.15
CA MET A 31 -2.62 32.43 -9.01
C MET A 31 -2.13 32.32 -7.56
N PHE A 32 -1.96 33.47 -6.88
CA PHE A 32 -1.55 33.48 -5.48
C PHE A 32 -2.58 32.77 -4.58
N THR A 33 -3.86 33.12 -4.71
CA THR A 33 -4.93 32.48 -3.93
C THR A 33 -5.04 30.99 -4.24
N PHE A 34 -4.84 30.58 -5.50
CA PHE A 34 -4.80 29.16 -5.89
C PHE A 34 -3.65 28.41 -5.21
N PHE A 35 -2.43 28.96 -5.22
CA PHE A 35 -1.29 28.32 -4.54
C PHE A 35 -1.45 28.29 -3.01
N VAL A 36 -2.03 29.33 -2.40
CA VAL A 36 -2.34 29.35 -0.97
C VAL A 36 -3.37 28.25 -0.66
N ALA A 37 -4.39 28.08 -1.49
CA ALA A 37 -5.36 26.98 -1.32
C ALA A 37 -4.71 25.60 -1.46
N LEU A 38 -3.84 25.41 -2.46
CA LEU A 38 -3.08 24.15 -2.61
C LEU A 38 -2.14 23.89 -1.45
N TYR A 39 -1.48 24.92 -0.93
CA TYR A 39 -0.62 24.80 0.24
C TYR A 39 -1.41 24.39 1.50
N ALA A 40 -2.58 25.00 1.70
CA ALA A 40 -3.47 24.65 2.81
C ALA A 40 -3.97 23.20 2.72
N LEU A 41 -4.25 22.70 1.49
CA LEU A 41 -4.63 21.30 1.25
C LEU A 41 -3.45 20.33 1.40
N SER A 42 -2.24 20.75 1.04
CA SER A 42 -1.03 19.92 1.11
C SER A 42 -0.59 19.59 2.54
N SER A 43 -0.93 20.44 3.50
CA SER A 43 -0.59 20.25 4.93
C SER A 43 -1.68 19.52 5.73
N MET A 44 -2.72 19.00 5.06
CA MET A 44 -3.82 18.31 5.75
C MET A 44 -3.42 16.90 6.15
N ASP A 45 -3.44 16.63 7.45
CA ASP A 45 -3.33 15.31 8.06
C ASP A 45 -4.45 14.39 7.53
N VAL A 46 -4.14 13.12 7.28
CA VAL A 46 -5.10 12.10 6.76
C VAL A 46 -6.38 12.05 7.61
N VAL A 47 -6.26 12.26 8.92
CA VAL A 47 -7.39 12.30 9.87
C VAL A 47 -8.32 13.49 9.62
N LYS A 48 -7.78 14.65 9.28
CA LYS A 48 -8.59 15.86 8.94
C LYS A 48 -9.27 15.73 7.59
N MET A 49 -8.64 15.01 6.64
CA MET A 49 -9.21 14.70 5.34
C MET A 49 -10.44 13.78 5.48
N GLU A 50 -10.42 12.81 6.40
CA GLU A 50 -11.59 11.96 6.70
C GLU A 50 -12.76 12.76 7.28
N GLN A 51 -12.50 13.67 8.20
CA GLN A 51 -13.54 14.53 8.78
C GLN A 51 -14.12 15.49 7.74
N PHE A 52 -13.28 16.05 6.87
CA PHE A 52 -13.72 16.94 5.79
C PHE A 52 -14.60 16.20 4.75
N SER A 53 -14.21 14.99 4.33
CA SER A 53 -15.02 14.17 3.44
C SER A 53 -16.34 13.75 4.07
N PHE A 54 -16.38 13.51 5.38
CA PHE A 54 -17.62 13.23 6.10
C PHE A 54 -18.56 14.44 6.13
N SER A 55 -18.02 15.63 6.37
CA SER A 55 -18.80 16.88 6.40
C SER A 55 -19.34 17.26 5.01
N LEU A 56 -18.55 17.09 3.95
CA LEU A 56 -19.01 17.26 2.57
C LEU A 56 -20.15 16.31 2.21
N ARG A 57 -20.09 15.04 2.64
CA ARG A 57 -21.17 14.06 2.41
C ARG A 57 -22.48 14.44 3.09
N GLN A 58 -22.42 15.13 4.23
CA GLN A 58 -23.61 15.62 4.92
C GLN A 58 -24.29 16.78 4.16
N VAL A 59 -23.50 17.65 3.54
CA VAL A 59 -23.99 18.83 2.80
C VAL A 59 -24.50 18.44 1.40
N PHE A 60 -23.82 17.49 0.72
CA PHE A 60 -24.21 17.00 -0.62
C PHE A 60 -25.17 15.81 -0.59
N LYS A 61 -26.11 15.78 0.33
CA LYS A 61 -27.13 14.75 0.47
C LYS A 61 -28.14 14.67 -0.70
N VAL A 62 -27.84 15.32 -1.84
CA VAL A 62 -28.77 15.51 -2.97
C VAL A 62 -28.43 14.67 -4.20
N ILE A 63 -27.40 13.83 -4.15
CA ILE A 63 -27.18 12.88 -5.26
C ILE A 63 -27.40 11.48 -4.70
N ASP A 64 -28.63 11.00 -4.87
CA ASP A 64 -29.04 9.61 -4.71
C ASP A 64 -28.44 8.77 -5.85
N ASP A 65 -27.15 8.59 -5.81
CA ASP A 65 -26.46 7.35 -6.21
C ASP A 65 -25.03 7.44 -5.66
N PRO A 66 -24.69 6.71 -4.60
CA PRO A 66 -23.33 6.68 -4.17
C PRO A 66 -22.55 5.99 -5.29
N ILE A 67 -21.67 6.73 -5.97
CA ILE A 67 -20.42 6.10 -6.39
C ILE A 67 -20.02 5.30 -5.16
N LYS A 68 -20.24 4.00 -5.21
CA LYS A 68 -19.77 3.07 -4.20
C LYS A 68 -18.24 3.13 -4.24
N LEU A 69 -17.66 4.18 -3.63
CA LEU A 69 -16.37 3.99 -3.03
C LEU A 69 -16.62 2.87 -2.02
N HIS A 70 -16.41 1.67 -2.46
CA HIS A 70 -16.26 0.54 -1.59
C HIS A 70 -15.08 0.94 -0.68
N LYS A 71 -15.39 1.58 0.45
CA LYS A 71 -14.56 1.34 1.62
C LYS A 71 -14.67 -0.17 1.79
N PRO A 72 -13.63 -0.92 1.59
CA PRO A 72 -13.70 -2.31 1.95
C PRO A 72 -14.04 -2.30 3.44
N LYS A 73 -15.26 -2.76 3.79
CA LYS A 73 -15.64 -3.10 5.17
C LYS A 73 -14.72 -4.18 5.73
N THR A 74 -13.81 -4.61 4.89
CA THR A 74 -12.93 -5.75 4.98
C THR A 74 -11.80 -5.54 5.99
N ASP A 75 -11.17 -4.35 6.05
CA ASP A 75 -9.86 -4.30 6.68
C ASP A 75 -9.86 -4.36 8.21
N ARG A 76 -10.80 -3.72 8.89
CA ARG A 76 -10.82 -3.73 10.36
C ARG A 76 -11.43 -5.01 10.93
N SER A 77 -12.59 -5.44 10.43
CA SER A 77 -13.24 -6.66 10.91
C SER A 77 -12.41 -7.90 10.58
N VAL A 78 -11.84 -7.98 9.38
CA VAL A 78 -10.93 -9.05 8.95
C VAL A 78 -9.68 -9.10 9.81
N THR A 79 -9.06 -7.96 10.07
CA THR A 79 -7.88 -7.89 10.92
C THR A 79 -8.18 -8.33 12.36
N GLU A 80 -9.34 -7.94 12.90
CA GLU A 80 -9.77 -8.35 14.24
C GLU A 80 -10.09 -9.85 14.32
N ASP A 81 -10.79 -10.38 13.31
CA ASP A 81 -11.09 -11.82 13.23
C ASP A 81 -9.81 -12.66 13.12
N LEU A 82 -8.87 -12.26 12.30
CA LEU A 82 -7.57 -12.93 12.17
C LEU A 82 -6.74 -12.82 13.47
N LYS A 83 -6.72 -11.66 14.11
CA LYS A 83 -6.07 -11.46 15.41
C LYS A 83 -6.69 -12.32 16.49
N ALA A 84 -8.01 -12.49 16.49
CA ALA A 84 -8.72 -13.34 17.46
C ALA A 84 -8.31 -14.82 17.31
N VAL A 85 -8.19 -15.29 16.05
CA VAL A 85 -7.74 -16.67 15.76
C VAL A 85 -6.28 -16.92 16.13
N LEU A 86 -5.43 -15.86 16.05
CA LEU A 86 -3.99 -15.93 16.24
C LEU A 86 -3.52 -15.38 17.58
N LYS A 87 -4.44 -15.15 18.53
CA LYS A 87 -4.14 -14.47 19.81
C LYS A 87 -3.02 -15.12 20.64
N ASN A 88 -2.78 -16.41 20.45
CA ASN A 88 -1.77 -17.16 21.20
C ASN A 88 -0.49 -17.45 20.40
N GLU A 89 -0.34 -16.86 19.21
CA GLU A 89 0.78 -17.13 18.31
C GLU A 89 1.74 -15.92 18.29
N GLU A 90 2.67 -15.85 19.19
CA GLU A 90 3.65 -14.75 19.32
C GLU A 90 4.52 -14.55 18.06
N SER A 91 4.70 -15.61 17.27
CA SER A 91 5.52 -15.59 16.04
C SER A 91 4.76 -15.14 14.79
N ILE A 92 3.49 -14.72 14.94
CA ILE A 92 2.62 -14.29 13.85
C ILE A 92 2.01 -12.94 14.19
N ALA A 93 2.22 -11.96 13.33
CA ALA A 93 1.64 -10.62 13.46
C ALA A 93 0.59 -10.36 12.37
N VAL A 94 -0.51 -9.67 12.72
CA VAL A 94 -1.53 -9.24 11.76
C VAL A 94 -1.64 -7.72 11.82
N ASN A 95 -1.36 -7.08 10.70
CA ASN A 95 -1.39 -5.63 10.55
C ASN A 95 -2.28 -5.22 9.39
N ASN A 96 -2.85 -4.02 9.50
CA ASN A 96 -3.55 -3.41 8.39
C ASN A 96 -2.63 -2.37 7.76
N GLU A 97 -2.31 -2.55 6.48
CA GLU A 97 -1.43 -1.70 5.70
C GLU A 97 -2.19 -1.09 4.50
N PRO A 98 -1.67 -0.04 3.86
CA PRO A 98 -2.32 0.53 2.67
C PRO A 98 -2.53 -0.47 1.52
N ARG A 99 -1.73 -1.53 1.45
CA ARG A 99 -1.83 -2.61 0.45
C ARG A 99 -2.82 -3.71 0.83
N GLY A 100 -3.39 -3.69 2.05
CA GLY A 100 -4.35 -4.68 2.54
C GLY A 100 -3.98 -5.23 3.90
N VAL A 101 -4.62 -6.34 4.30
CA VAL A 101 -4.31 -7.04 5.56
C VAL A 101 -3.08 -7.91 5.37
N VAL A 102 -2.04 -7.64 6.17
CA VAL A 102 -0.76 -8.36 6.13
C VAL A 102 -0.63 -9.27 7.34
N ILE A 103 -0.46 -10.56 7.08
CA ILE A 103 -0.11 -11.57 8.07
C ILE A 103 1.38 -11.87 7.91
N THR A 104 2.16 -11.53 8.92
CA THR A 104 3.60 -11.76 8.95
C THR A 104 3.92 -12.98 9.80
N PHE A 105 4.55 -13.97 9.20
CA PHE A 105 5.05 -15.17 9.86
C PHE A 105 6.56 -15.03 10.06
N ALA A 106 7.02 -15.14 11.29
CA ALA A 106 8.45 -15.29 11.54
C ALA A 106 8.95 -16.61 10.92
N ASP A 107 10.16 -16.62 10.37
CA ASP A 107 10.76 -17.76 9.68
C ASP A 107 10.72 -19.05 10.52
N ASN A 108 11.11 -18.95 11.79
CA ASN A 108 11.15 -20.06 12.72
C ASN A 108 9.78 -20.64 13.09
N ALA A 109 8.70 -19.89 12.85
CA ALA A 109 7.34 -20.37 13.02
C ALA A 109 6.95 -21.39 11.94
N LEU A 110 7.44 -21.20 10.72
CA LEU A 110 7.06 -22.01 9.55
C LEU A 110 8.13 -23.01 9.14
N PHE A 111 9.43 -22.70 9.27
CA PHE A 111 10.51 -23.45 8.66
C PHE A 111 11.63 -23.81 9.64
N ALA A 112 12.36 -24.88 9.31
CA ALA A 112 13.66 -25.12 9.91
C ALA A 112 14.72 -24.21 9.24
N SER A 113 15.85 -23.99 9.92
CA SER A 113 16.93 -23.14 9.39
C SER A 113 17.41 -23.63 8.01
N GLY A 114 17.46 -22.71 7.04
CA GLY A 114 17.88 -23.01 5.67
C GLY A 114 16.90 -23.88 4.86
N SER A 115 15.75 -24.28 5.42
CA SER A 115 14.72 -25.06 4.75
C SER A 115 13.58 -24.17 4.21
N ALA A 116 12.89 -24.69 3.21
CA ALA A 116 11.61 -24.22 2.75
C ALA A 116 10.48 -25.24 3.00
N ASP A 117 10.76 -26.33 3.70
CA ASP A 117 9.75 -27.32 4.03
C ASP A 117 9.02 -26.86 5.31
N ILE A 118 7.68 -26.79 5.22
CA ILE A 118 6.86 -26.34 6.34
C ILE A 118 6.89 -27.34 7.46
N ARG A 119 7.05 -26.86 8.68
CA ARG A 119 7.05 -27.67 9.89
C ARG A 119 5.65 -28.24 10.14
N PRO A 120 5.54 -29.50 10.59
CA PRO A 120 4.24 -30.10 10.91
C PRO A 120 3.42 -29.26 11.91
N GLU A 121 4.09 -28.64 12.90
CA GLU A 121 3.46 -27.83 13.93
C GLU A 121 2.80 -26.53 13.35
N ALA A 122 3.31 -26.03 12.20
CA ALA A 122 2.75 -24.87 11.54
C ALA A 122 1.45 -25.18 10.76
N MET A 123 1.20 -26.45 10.43
CA MET A 123 0.07 -26.83 9.59
C MET A 123 -1.29 -26.57 10.25
N ASP A 124 -1.39 -26.61 11.56
CA ASP A 124 -2.63 -26.32 12.28
C ASP A 124 -2.97 -24.83 12.24
N VAL A 125 -1.98 -23.97 12.47
CA VAL A 125 -2.18 -22.52 12.41
C VAL A 125 -2.47 -22.06 10.99
N LEU A 126 -1.78 -22.62 9.98
CA LEU A 126 -2.09 -22.35 8.58
C LEU A 126 -3.52 -22.81 8.20
N GLY A 127 -3.98 -23.94 8.77
CA GLY A 127 -5.35 -24.40 8.59
C GLY A 127 -6.38 -23.40 9.13
N ARG A 128 -6.20 -22.93 10.36
CA ARG A 128 -7.09 -21.91 10.97
C ARG A 128 -7.14 -20.62 10.17
N ILE A 129 -6.01 -20.18 9.62
CA ILE A 129 -5.93 -19.01 8.75
C ILE A 129 -6.65 -19.30 7.42
N ALA A 130 -6.43 -20.48 6.83
CA ALA A 130 -7.08 -20.90 5.58
C ALA A 130 -8.60 -20.88 5.69
N ASP A 131 -9.16 -21.38 6.80
CA ASP A 131 -10.61 -21.36 7.06
C ASP A 131 -11.16 -19.94 7.03
N LYS A 132 -10.46 -18.99 7.64
CA LYS A 132 -10.88 -17.57 7.59
C LYS A 132 -10.73 -16.95 6.21
N LEU A 133 -9.62 -17.20 5.53
CA LEU A 133 -9.37 -16.66 4.19
C LEU A 133 -10.33 -17.23 3.12
N ARG A 134 -10.92 -18.40 3.37
CA ARG A 134 -11.94 -18.98 2.48
C ARG A 134 -13.21 -18.16 2.44
N GLU A 135 -13.58 -17.56 3.56
CA GLU A 135 -14.75 -16.69 3.69
C GLU A 135 -14.53 -15.28 3.15
N MET A 136 -13.27 -14.93 2.86
CA MET A 136 -12.85 -13.58 2.48
C MET A 136 -12.55 -13.52 0.98
N PRO A 137 -13.19 -12.61 0.22
CA PRO A 137 -12.82 -12.39 -1.17
C PRO A 137 -11.50 -11.61 -1.27
N GLY A 138 -10.84 -11.68 -2.43
CA GLY A 138 -9.64 -10.92 -2.72
C GLY A 138 -8.48 -11.79 -3.16
N ARG A 139 -7.40 -11.13 -3.58
CA ARG A 139 -6.16 -11.77 -4.01
C ARG A 139 -5.21 -11.93 -2.84
N LEU A 140 -4.42 -12.99 -2.88
CA LEU A 140 -3.45 -13.35 -1.84
C LEU A 140 -2.03 -13.27 -2.42
N TYR A 141 -1.20 -12.42 -1.84
CA TYR A 141 0.21 -12.31 -2.21
C TYR A 141 1.06 -12.91 -1.12
N VAL A 142 1.87 -13.91 -1.47
CA VAL A 142 2.82 -14.53 -0.54
C VAL A 142 4.21 -14.02 -0.86
N GLU A 143 4.79 -13.30 0.07
CA GLU A 143 6.08 -12.63 -0.08
C GLU A 143 7.11 -13.23 0.86
N GLY A 144 8.17 -13.84 0.30
CA GLY A 144 9.27 -14.43 1.07
C GLY A 144 10.43 -13.45 1.21
N HIS A 145 11.01 -13.40 2.41
CA HIS A 145 12.16 -12.55 2.74
C HIS A 145 13.20 -13.32 3.54
N THR A 146 14.46 -12.92 3.38
CA THR A 146 15.60 -13.43 4.16
C THR A 146 16.33 -12.28 4.84
N ASP A 147 17.26 -12.63 5.72
CA ASP A 147 18.32 -11.71 6.12
C ASP A 147 19.43 -11.66 5.06
N ASN A 148 20.49 -10.90 5.34
CA ASN A 148 21.65 -10.74 4.45
C ASN A 148 22.74 -11.82 4.63
N VAL A 149 22.49 -12.87 5.42
CA VAL A 149 23.43 -13.96 5.55
C VAL A 149 23.43 -14.79 4.27
N PRO A 150 24.58 -14.97 3.60
CA PRO A 150 24.64 -15.78 2.39
C PRO A 150 24.24 -17.25 2.66
N ILE A 151 23.61 -17.87 1.69
CA ILE A 151 23.32 -19.30 1.74
C ILE A 151 24.59 -20.10 1.77
N SER A 152 24.63 -21.15 2.60
CA SER A 152 25.80 -22.04 2.71
C SER A 152 26.11 -22.72 1.36
N PRO A 153 27.37 -22.74 0.93
CA PRO A 153 27.78 -23.44 -0.28
C PRO A 153 27.39 -24.93 -0.23
N GLY A 154 26.80 -25.44 -1.32
CA GLY A 154 26.36 -26.85 -1.42
C GLY A 154 25.00 -27.13 -0.79
N GLY A 155 24.28 -26.13 -0.29
CA GLY A 155 22.90 -26.25 0.17
C GLY A 155 21.92 -26.48 -1.00
N ARG A 156 20.65 -26.75 -0.64
CA ARG A 156 19.55 -26.97 -1.61
C ARG A 156 19.29 -25.73 -2.47
N PHE A 157 19.54 -24.54 -1.96
CA PHE A 157 19.29 -23.25 -2.61
C PHE A 157 20.62 -22.55 -2.93
N ARG A 158 20.67 -21.84 -4.06
CA ARG A 158 21.86 -21.13 -4.54
C ARG A 158 21.98 -19.71 -4.03
N SER A 159 20.85 -19.13 -3.62
CA SER A 159 20.79 -17.73 -3.20
C SER A 159 19.59 -17.47 -2.27
N ASN A 160 19.63 -16.32 -1.60
CA ASN A 160 18.51 -15.82 -0.80
C ASN A 160 17.25 -15.58 -1.65
N TRP A 161 17.39 -15.30 -2.94
CA TRP A 161 16.28 -15.23 -3.89
C TRP A 161 15.57 -16.58 -4.04
N GLU A 162 16.33 -17.64 -4.30
CA GLU A 162 15.77 -18.99 -4.43
C GLU A 162 15.09 -19.45 -3.13
N LEU A 163 15.75 -19.25 -1.98
CA LEU A 163 15.21 -19.65 -0.70
C LEU A 163 13.89 -18.94 -0.39
N SER A 164 13.85 -17.61 -0.57
CA SER A 164 12.65 -16.82 -0.27
C SER A 164 11.49 -17.16 -1.21
N ALA A 165 11.76 -17.38 -2.50
CA ALA A 165 10.74 -17.80 -3.46
C ALA A 165 10.23 -19.22 -3.17
N ALA A 166 11.11 -20.16 -2.79
CA ALA A 166 10.72 -21.52 -2.42
C ALA A 166 9.84 -21.52 -1.17
N ARG A 167 10.14 -20.69 -0.17
CA ARG A 167 9.34 -20.54 1.05
C ARG A 167 7.96 -19.97 0.76
N ALA A 168 7.88 -18.93 -0.08
CA ALA A 168 6.60 -18.38 -0.52
C ALA A 168 5.77 -19.45 -1.27
N SER A 169 6.40 -20.25 -2.12
CA SER A 169 5.76 -21.36 -2.82
C SER A 169 5.23 -22.44 -1.86
N SER A 170 6.01 -22.81 -0.84
CA SER A 170 5.59 -23.82 0.15
C SER A 170 4.36 -23.36 0.94
N VAL A 171 4.31 -22.06 1.31
CA VAL A 171 3.14 -21.48 1.98
C VAL A 171 1.91 -21.50 1.08
N LEU A 172 2.06 -21.16 -0.22
CA LEU A 172 0.97 -21.29 -1.19
C LEU A 172 0.44 -22.72 -1.24
N HIS A 173 1.34 -23.69 -1.39
CA HIS A 173 0.93 -25.10 -1.45
C HIS A 173 0.20 -25.55 -0.18
N ALA A 174 0.68 -25.15 1.00
CA ALA A 174 0.00 -25.46 2.25
C ALA A 174 -1.41 -24.89 2.31
N PHE A 175 -1.63 -23.68 1.81
CA PHE A 175 -2.97 -23.08 1.72
C PHE A 175 -3.85 -23.75 0.65
N ALA A 176 -3.28 -24.11 -0.51
CA ALA A 176 -3.99 -24.86 -1.54
C ALA A 176 -4.45 -26.23 -1.03
N ASP A 177 -3.59 -26.96 -0.32
CA ASP A 177 -3.92 -28.24 0.30
C ASP A 177 -5.05 -28.12 1.37
N LYS A 178 -5.19 -26.94 1.97
CA LYS A 178 -6.31 -26.60 2.86
C LYS A 178 -7.55 -26.10 2.12
N GLY A 179 -7.55 -26.15 0.78
CA GLY A 179 -8.73 -25.88 -0.08
C GLY A 179 -8.92 -24.41 -0.44
N LEU A 180 -7.89 -23.57 -0.32
CA LEU A 180 -7.91 -22.25 -0.92
C LEU A 180 -7.62 -22.34 -2.42
N ASP A 181 -8.36 -21.55 -3.23
CA ASP A 181 -8.20 -21.55 -4.69
C ASP A 181 -6.82 -21.01 -5.10
N PRO A 182 -5.97 -21.83 -5.77
CA PRO A 182 -4.65 -21.41 -6.23
C PRO A 182 -4.67 -20.17 -7.15
N TYR A 183 -5.75 -19.93 -7.89
CA TYR A 183 -5.88 -18.76 -8.77
C TYR A 183 -5.91 -17.43 -8.01
N ARG A 184 -6.18 -17.47 -6.72
CA ARG A 184 -6.10 -16.25 -5.86
C ARG A 184 -4.69 -15.84 -5.52
N PHE A 185 -3.71 -16.73 -5.70
CA PHE A 185 -2.36 -16.52 -5.19
C PHE A 185 -1.41 -15.93 -6.22
N THR A 186 -0.56 -15.04 -5.74
CA THR A 186 0.67 -14.61 -6.38
C THR A 186 1.81 -14.81 -5.40
N ILE A 187 2.94 -15.33 -5.84
CA ILE A 187 4.12 -15.53 -4.99
C ILE A 187 5.27 -14.61 -5.44
N SER A 188 6.05 -14.13 -4.48
CA SER A 188 7.24 -13.32 -4.73
C SER A 188 8.33 -13.69 -3.72
N GLY A 189 9.56 -13.83 -4.19
CA GLY A 189 10.73 -13.95 -3.34
C GLY A 189 11.58 -12.69 -3.47
N TYR A 190 11.86 -12.01 -2.38
CA TYR A 190 12.62 -10.75 -2.37
C TYR A 190 14.05 -10.91 -1.83
N GLY A 191 14.39 -12.11 -1.34
CA GLY A 191 15.68 -12.32 -0.69
C GLY A 191 15.88 -11.31 0.45
N GLU A 192 17.06 -10.72 0.52
CA GLU A 192 17.49 -9.73 1.52
C GLU A 192 17.16 -8.27 1.15
N TYR A 193 16.58 -8.02 -0.04
CA TYR A 193 16.50 -6.69 -0.64
C TYR A 193 15.30 -5.86 -0.18
N ARG A 194 14.44 -6.40 0.69
CA ARG A 194 13.35 -5.66 1.33
C ARG A 194 13.37 -5.88 2.85
N PRO A 195 14.40 -5.37 3.54
CA PRO A 195 14.55 -5.55 4.98
C PRO A 195 13.56 -4.67 5.76
N LEU A 196 13.00 -5.18 6.87
CA LEU A 196 12.24 -4.40 7.86
C LEU A 196 13.15 -3.70 8.88
N ALA A 197 14.31 -4.29 9.15
CA ALA A 197 15.29 -3.77 10.09
C ALA A 197 16.69 -3.84 9.47
N LYS A 198 17.63 -3.08 10.03
CA LYS A 198 19.03 -3.20 9.65
C LYS A 198 19.52 -4.61 9.99
N ASN A 199 20.32 -5.23 9.10
CA ASN A 199 20.83 -6.60 9.31
C ASN A 199 22.02 -6.68 10.30
N ASP A 200 22.18 -5.69 11.18
CA ASP A 200 23.37 -5.53 12.03
C ASP A 200 23.39 -6.53 13.19
N THR A 201 22.24 -6.73 13.81
CA THR A 201 22.11 -7.65 14.98
C THR A 201 21.39 -8.95 14.62
N PRO A 202 21.59 -10.03 15.40
CA PRO A 202 20.83 -11.27 15.21
C PRO A 202 19.32 -11.06 15.32
N GLU A 203 18.88 -10.19 16.22
CA GLU A 203 17.47 -9.83 16.45
C GLU A 203 16.87 -9.13 15.24
N ASP A 204 17.60 -8.19 14.63
CA ASP A 204 17.16 -7.50 13.41
C ASP A 204 17.13 -8.45 12.21
N ARG A 205 18.12 -9.32 12.07
CA ARG A 205 18.09 -10.40 11.07
C ARG A 205 16.89 -11.32 11.24
N ALA A 206 16.52 -11.64 12.48
CA ALA A 206 15.34 -12.47 12.76
C ALA A 206 14.04 -11.81 12.29
N LYS A 207 13.91 -10.46 12.39
CA LYS A 207 12.77 -9.71 11.86
C LYS A 207 12.72 -9.73 10.32
N ASN A 208 13.90 -9.77 9.68
CA ASN A 208 13.98 -9.81 8.22
C ASN A 208 13.63 -11.18 7.66
N ARG A 209 13.96 -12.27 8.36
CA ARG A 209 13.58 -13.63 7.98
C ARG A 209 12.10 -13.87 8.27
N ARG A 210 11.26 -13.67 7.25
CA ARG A 210 9.81 -13.78 7.37
C ARG A 210 9.15 -14.19 6.05
N VAL A 211 7.90 -14.61 6.16
CA VAL A 211 6.97 -14.68 5.04
C VAL A 211 5.78 -13.79 5.36
N GLU A 212 5.38 -12.98 4.41
CA GLU A 212 4.18 -12.15 4.50
C GLU A 212 3.09 -12.72 3.58
N LEU A 213 1.89 -12.84 4.13
CA LEU A 213 0.68 -13.11 3.35
C LEU A 213 -0.17 -11.84 3.34
N VAL A 214 -0.33 -11.25 2.18
CA VAL A 214 -1.10 -10.01 1.97
C VAL A 214 -2.44 -10.36 1.34
N LEU A 215 -3.52 -10.10 2.07
CA LEU A 215 -4.88 -10.15 1.52
C LEU A 215 -5.21 -8.78 0.96
N MET A 216 -5.25 -8.65 -0.37
CA MET A 216 -5.70 -7.45 -1.05
C MET A 216 -7.22 -7.47 -1.20
N PRO A 217 -7.90 -6.33 -0.98
CA PRO A 217 -9.33 -6.23 -1.25
C PRO A 217 -9.63 -6.56 -2.73
N PRO A 218 -10.81 -7.07 -3.04
CA PRO A 218 -11.25 -7.21 -4.43
C PRO A 218 -11.33 -5.83 -5.10
N ASP A 219 -10.97 -5.79 -6.38
CA ASP A 219 -11.05 -4.60 -7.23
C ASP A 219 -12.48 -4.06 -7.34
#